data_37da8a5bc16ee3c6b7b669727ee163c7
#
_entry.id   37da8a5bc16ee3c6b7b669727ee163c7
#
_cell.length_a   1.000
_cell.length_b   1.000
_cell.length_c   1.000
_cell.angle_alpha   90.00
_cell.angle_beta   90.00
_cell.angle_gamma   90.00
#
_symmetry.space_group_name_H-M   'P 1'
#
loop_
_entity.id
_entity.type
_entity.pdbx_description
1 polymer ?
#
loop_
_entity_poly.entity_id
_entity_poly.type
_entity_poly.pdbx_seq_one_letter_code
_entity_poly.pdbx_strand_id
1 'polypeptide(L)'
;MAKTGLSYYQAETDRFQDIKVKRLKKRYGCEGYAVYQYIQNEIYRVEGCYIRFTDDQMFDVSEYWGIEEERVEKIIEYCTEVELFDTITWHTNHVLTSVDIQQRYLEICRRAKKKIVLPEDIRLVEIQDAPSGMDSAPLPAPLPLFSGQEIETKTGKTVYGSPKLDTGKQTA
;
A
#
# COMPACT_ATOMS: atom_id res chain seq x y z
N MET A 1 -23.95 -6.52 -1.47
CA MET A 1 -23.05 -7.11 -0.45
C MET A 1 -22.20 -6.01 0.14
N ALA A 2 -22.03 -5.99 1.45
CA ALA A 2 -21.16 -5.02 2.09
C ALA A 2 -19.69 -5.32 1.69
N LYS A 3 -18.95 -4.30 1.25
CA LYS A 3 -17.54 -4.41 0.90
C LYS A 3 -16.73 -4.68 2.17
N THR A 4 -16.10 -5.83 2.29
CA THR A 4 -15.26 -6.22 3.43
C THR A 4 -13.94 -5.46 3.44
N GLY A 5 -13.36 -5.21 2.28
CA GLY A 5 -12.08 -4.52 2.13
C GLY A 5 -12.10 -3.01 2.42
N LEU A 6 -10.93 -2.43 2.32
CA LEU A 6 -10.69 -1.01 2.58
C LEU A 6 -10.74 -0.21 1.27
N SER A 7 -11.26 1.02 1.34
CA SER A 7 -11.24 1.94 0.20
C SER A 7 -9.90 2.64 0.06
N TYR A 8 -9.15 2.76 1.15
CA TYR A 8 -7.80 3.31 1.21
C TYR A 8 -7.06 2.75 2.43
N TYR A 9 -5.75 2.75 2.39
CA TYR A 9 -4.88 2.43 3.52
C TYR A 9 -3.69 3.38 3.53
N GLN A 10 -3.11 3.57 4.71
CA GLN A 10 -1.91 4.39 4.85
C GLN A 10 -0.68 3.58 4.43
N ALA A 11 0.18 4.21 3.64
CA ALA A 11 1.44 3.66 3.23
C ALA A 11 2.57 4.44 3.90
N GLU A 12 3.54 3.73 4.47
CA GLU A 12 4.72 4.33 5.09
C GLU A 12 5.63 4.94 4.03
N THR A 13 6.16 6.12 4.33
CA THR A 13 7.04 6.84 3.39
C THR A 13 8.44 6.23 3.32
N ASP A 14 8.84 5.47 4.31
CA ASP A 14 10.14 4.81 4.43
C ASP A 14 10.14 3.36 3.92
N ARG A 15 9.04 2.88 3.33
CA ARG A 15 8.92 1.51 2.78
C ARG A 15 10.09 1.10 1.88
N PHE A 16 10.68 2.05 1.15
CA PHE A 16 11.84 1.78 0.30
C PHE A 16 13.15 1.64 1.08
N GLN A 17 13.14 1.95 2.38
CA GLN A 17 14.27 1.72 3.28
C GLN A 17 14.22 0.33 3.90
N ASP A 18 13.06 -0.33 3.87
CA ASP A 18 12.90 -1.70 4.36
C ASP A 18 13.86 -2.65 3.62
N ILE A 19 14.63 -3.41 4.41
CA ILE A 19 15.60 -4.37 3.89
C ILE A 19 14.95 -5.49 3.07
N LYS A 20 13.73 -5.88 3.41
CA LYS A 20 12.95 -6.91 2.70
C LYS A 20 12.61 -6.43 1.29
N VAL A 21 12.13 -5.19 1.19
CA VAL A 21 11.83 -4.54 -0.10
C VAL A 21 13.10 -4.34 -0.93
N LYS A 22 14.21 -3.93 -0.30
CA LYS A 22 15.50 -3.80 -0.98
C LYS A 22 16.02 -5.13 -1.54
N ARG A 23 15.85 -6.24 -0.80
CA ARG A 23 16.21 -7.59 -1.24
C ARG A 23 15.35 -8.02 -2.43
N LEU A 24 14.02 -7.82 -2.36
CA LEU A 24 13.10 -8.10 -3.45
C LEU A 24 13.50 -7.34 -4.71
N LYS A 25 13.70 -6.03 -4.60
CA LYS A 25 14.13 -5.18 -5.73
C LYS A 25 15.49 -5.61 -6.29
N LYS A 26 16.44 -6.01 -5.43
CA LYS A 26 17.76 -6.47 -5.89
C LYS A 26 17.64 -7.73 -6.75
N ARG A 27 16.74 -8.67 -6.40
CA ARG A 27 16.60 -9.95 -7.09
C ARG A 27 15.71 -9.88 -8.34
N TYR A 28 14.61 -9.16 -8.27
CA TYR A 28 13.56 -9.13 -9.29
C TYR A 28 13.33 -7.75 -9.94
N GLY A 29 14.10 -6.75 -9.56
CA GLY A 29 13.97 -5.41 -10.15
C GLY A 29 12.62 -4.74 -9.86
N CYS A 30 12.17 -3.96 -10.83
CA CYS A 30 10.87 -3.27 -10.74
C CYS A 30 9.69 -4.24 -10.77
N GLU A 31 9.81 -5.36 -11.51
CA GLU A 31 8.78 -6.41 -11.59
C GLU A 31 8.44 -6.95 -10.19
N GLY A 32 9.48 -7.30 -9.40
CA GLY A 32 9.28 -7.81 -8.05
C GLY A 32 8.51 -6.84 -7.18
N TYR A 33 8.87 -5.57 -7.20
CA TYR A 33 8.15 -4.56 -6.43
C TYR A 33 6.74 -4.32 -6.95
N ALA A 34 6.54 -4.31 -8.27
CA ALA A 34 5.23 -4.11 -8.89
C ALA A 34 4.26 -5.23 -8.50
N VAL A 35 4.68 -6.49 -8.61
CA VAL A 35 3.89 -7.66 -8.18
C VAL A 35 3.55 -7.59 -6.69
N TYR A 36 4.55 -7.37 -5.83
CA TYR A 36 4.34 -7.24 -4.39
C TYR A 36 3.34 -6.14 -4.04
N GLN A 37 3.52 -4.95 -4.60
CA GLN A 37 2.65 -3.80 -4.33
C GLN A 37 1.24 -4.00 -4.85
N TYR A 38 1.07 -4.64 -6.01
CA TYR A 38 -0.23 -4.99 -6.57
C TYR A 38 -0.97 -5.95 -5.64
N ILE A 39 -0.33 -7.04 -5.22
CA ILE A 39 -0.92 -8.03 -4.32
C ILE A 39 -1.27 -7.38 -2.97
N GLN A 40 -0.39 -6.57 -2.40
CA GLN A 40 -0.66 -5.86 -1.16
C GLN A 40 -1.90 -4.94 -1.29
N ASN A 41 -2.05 -4.26 -2.42
CA ASN A 41 -3.23 -3.46 -2.70
C ASN A 41 -4.50 -4.32 -2.78
N GLU A 42 -4.44 -5.45 -3.46
CA GLU A 42 -5.57 -6.39 -3.57
C GLU A 42 -5.97 -6.98 -2.23
N ILE A 43 -5.01 -7.30 -1.37
CA ILE A 43 -5.27 -7.73 0.01
C ILE A 43 -6.15 -6.72 0.74
N TYR A 44 -5.76 -5.44 0.73
CA TYR A 44 -6.55 -4.40 1.39
C TYR A 44 -7.88 -4.12 0.68
N ARG A 45 -7.91 -4.19 -0.63
CA ARG A 45 -9.10 -3.90 -1.44
C ARG A 45 -10.20 -4.94 -1.29
N VAL A 46 -9.84 -6.22 -1.23
CA VAL A 46 -10.79 -7.34 -1.28
C VAL A 46 -11.27 -7.70 0.12
N GLU A 47 -10.39 -8.22 0.97
CA GLU A 47 -10.72 -8.71 2.31
C GLU A 47 -10.25 -7.79 3.44
N GLY A 48 -9.25 -6.96 3.17
CA GLY A 48 -8.73 -5.97 4.11
C GLY A 48 -7.44 -6.37 4.80
N CYS A 49 -7.15 -7.65 5.01
CA CYS A 49 -5.92 -8.11 5.67
C CYS A 49 -5.35 -9.43 5.17
N TYR A 50 -5.99 -10.06 4.22
CA TYR A 50 -5.50 -11.26 3.54
C TYR A 50 -6.13 -11.38 2.16
N ILE A 51 -5.61 -12.26 1.32
CA ILE A 51 -6.24 -12.68 0.07
C ILE A 51 -6.01 -14.18 -0.13
N ARG A 52 -7.06 -14.91 -0.50
CA ARG A 52 -6.92 -16.28 -1.02
C ARG A 52 -6.47 -16.18 -2.45
N PHE A 53 -5.23 -16.57 -2.69
CA PHE A 53 -4.60 -16.41 -4.00
C PHE A 53 -4.92 -17.61 -4.87
N THR A 54 -5.83 -17.40 -5.82
CA THR A 54 -6.31 -18.42 -6.77
C THR A 54 -5.69 -18.23 -8.14
N ASP A 55 -5.98 -19.14 -9.06
CA ASP A 55 -5.56 -19.03 -10.47
C ASP A 55 -6.08 -17.75 -11.11
N ASP A 56 -7.27 -17.28 -10.74
CA ASP A 56 -7.81 -16.01 -11.24
C ASP A 56 -6.96 -14.81 -10.80
N GLN A 57 -6.50 -14.77 -9.52
CA GLN A 57 -5.60 -13.73 -9.07
C GLN A 57 -4.23 -13.82 -9.73
N MET A 58 -3.73 -15.03 -9.98
CA MET A 58 -2.49 -15.24 -10.71
C MET A 58 -2.60 -14.67 -12.12
N PHE A 59 -3.70 -15.01 -12.83
CA PHE A 59 -3.99 -14.48 -14.16
C PHE A 59 -4.09 -12.94 -14.15
N ASP A 60 -4.83 -12.36 -13.19
CA ASP A 60 -4.99 -10.89 -13.08
C ASP A 60 -3.65 -10.18 -12.90
N VAL A 61 -2.76 -10.69 -12.06
CA VAL A 61 -1.41 -10.11 -11.86
C VAL A 61 -0.56 -10.24 -13.11
N SER A 62 -0.56 -11.42 -13.70
CA SER A 62 0.18 -11.74 -14.93
C SER A 62 -0.24 -10.83 -16.07
N GLU A 63 -1.53 -10.76 -16.36
CA GLU A 63 -2.11 -9.96 -17.45
C GLU A 63 -1.88 -8.46 -17.24
N TYR A 64 -2.10 -7.97 -16.01
CA TYR A 64 -1.96 -6.54 -15.70
C TYR A 64 -0.54 -6.01 -15.91
N TRP A 65 0.47 -6.81 -15.55
CA TRP A 65 1.87 -6.41 -15.63
C TRP A 65 2.59 -6.95 -16.86
N GLY A 66 1.96 -7.85 -17.63
CA GLY A 66 2.59 -8.53 -18.76
C GLY A 66 3.77 -9.41 -18.33
N ILE A 67 3.64 -10.08 -17.19
CA ILE A 67 4.66 -10.95 -16.60
C ILE A 67 4.12 -12.38 -16.61
N GLU A 68 4.92 -13.34 -17.09
CA GLU A 68 4.53 -14.75 -17.11
C GLU A 68 4.17 -15.26 -15.71
N GLU A 69 3.10 -16.09 -15.59
CA GLU A 69 2.59 -16.61 -14.33
C GLU A 69 3.68 -17.33 -13.51
N GLU A 70 4.52 -18.13 -14.15
CA GLU A 70 5.66 -18.79 -13.49
C GLU A 70 6.63 -17.79 -12.87
N ARG A 71 6.79 -16.63 -13.49
CA ARG A 71 7.63 -15.54 -12.97
C ARG A 71 6.96 -14.86 -11.77
N VAL A 72 5.65 -14.64 -11.84
CA VAL A 72 4.84 -14.10 -10.73
C VAL A 72 4.92 -15.03 -9.52
N GLU A 73 4.76 -16.35 -9.72
CA GLU A 73 4.88 -17.34 -8.66
C GLU A 73 6.25 -17.29 -7.96
N LYS A 74 7.35 -17.26 -8.73
CA LYS A 74 8.70 -17.12 -8.19
C LYS A 74 8.91 -15.83 -7.40
N ILE A 75 8.27 -14.75 -7.80
CA ILE A 75 8.30 -13.48 -7.07
C ILE A 75 7.56 -13.61 -5.74
N ILE A 76 6.38 -14.24 -5.73
CA ILE A 76 5.59 -14.50 -4.52
C ILE A 76 6.38 -15.39 -3.55
N GLU A 77 6.94 -16.49 -4.02
CA GLU A 77 7.79 -17.37 -3.21
C GLU A 77 8.95 -16.59 -2.56
N TYR A 78 9.61 -15.74 -3.33
CA TYR A 78 10.67 -14.92 -2.77
C TYR A 78 10.16 -13.87 -1.78
N CYS A 79 8.96 -13.34 -1.97
CA CYS A 79 8.33 -12.45 -0.98
C CYS A 79 8.09 -13.18 0.36
N THR A 80 7.79 -14.48 0.35
CA THR A 80 7.69 -15.26 1.58
C THR A 80 9.07 -15.56 2.20
N GLU A 81 10.09 -15.86 1.38
CA GLU A 81 11.47 -16.05 1.84
C GLU A 81 12.03 -14.83 2.57
N VAL A 82 11.69 -13.62 2.11
CA VAL A 82 12.14 -12.36 2.74
C VAL A 82 11.13 -11.81 3.75
N GLU A 83 10.12 -12.60 4.12
CA GLU A 83 9.11 -12.26 5.14
C GLU A 83 8.27 -11.00 4.82
N LEU A 84 8.05 -10.69 3.54
CA LEU A 84 7.05 -9.70 3.11
C LEU A 84 5.64 -10.27 3.18
N PHE A 85 5.50 -11.59 2.96
CA PHE A 85 4.32 -12.38 3.24
C PHE A 85 4.67 -13.55 4.15
N ASP A 86 3.68 -14.07 4.88
CA ASP A 86 3.87 -15.19 5.76
C ASP A 86 3.99 -16.51 4.98
N THR A 87 5.04 -17.26 5.28
CA THR A 87 5.37 -18.51 4.58
C THR A 87 4.36 -19.61 4.89
N ILE A 88 3.89 -19.70 6.13
CA ILE A 88 3.02 -20.80 6.58
C ILE A 88 1.63 -20.66 5.95
N THR A 89 1.03 -19.47 5.99
CA THR A 89 -0.27 -19.22 5.39
C THR A 89 -0.24 -19.41 3.87
N TRP A 90 0.86 -19.05 3.23
CA TRP A 90 1.05 -19.29 1.81
C TRP A 90 1.07 -20.78 1.46
N HIS A 91 1.98 -21.54 2.05
CA HIS A 91 2.16 -22.96 1.69
C HIS A 91 1.03 -23.86 2.19
N THR A 92 0.34 -23.50 3.28
CA THR A 92 -0.73 -24.32 3.84
C THR A 92 -2.09 -24.02 3.22
N ASN A 93 -2.40 -22.75 3.01
CA ASN A 93 -3.75 -22.29 2.68
C ASN A 93 -3.82 -21.52 1.35
N HIS A 94 -2.70 -21.31 0.65
CA HIS A 94 -2.61 -20.39 -0.50
C HIS A 94 -3.17 -18.99 -0.18
N VAL A 95 -2.85 -18.51 1.02
CA VAL A 95 -3.28 -17.19 1.51
C VAL A 95 -2.08 -16.29 1.66
N LEU A 96 -2.16 -15.11 1.05
CA LEU A 96 -1.18 -14.05 1.20
C LEU A 96 -1.63 -13.05 2.26
N THR A 97 -0.82 -12.93 3.29
CA THR A 97 -0.96 -12.01 4.42
C THR A 97 0.40 -11.84 5.10
N SER A 98 0.49 -10.96 6.08
CA SER A 98 1.64 -10.87 6.99
C SER A 98 1.20 -10.27 8.33
N VAL A 99 2.05 -10.36 9.34
CA VAL A 99 1.84 -9.73 10.64
C VAL A 99 1.59 -8.23 10.48
N ASP A 100 2.42 -7.54 9.69
CA ASP A 100 2.32 -6.10 9.48
C ASP A 100 1.00 -5.71 8.79
N ILE A 101 0.56 -6.51 7.80
CA ILE A 101 -0.71 -6.30 7.09
C ILE A 101 -1.87 -6.44 8.07
N GLN A 102 -1.87 -7.49 8.88
CA GLN A 102 -2.95 -7.74 9.85
C GLN A 102 -2.97 -6.69 10.95
N GLN A 103 -1.83 -6.31 11.51
CA GLN A 103 -1.74 -5.24 12.52
C GLN A 103 -2.29 -3.91 11.99
N ARG A 104 -1.89 -3.53 10.78
CA ARG A 104 -2.39 -2.31 10.14
C ARG A 104 -3.90 -2.36 9.91
N TYR A 105 -4.42 -3.48 9.47
CA TYR A 105 -5.87 -3.67 9.31
C TYR A 105 -6.62 -3.55 10.65
N LEU A 106 -6.12 -4.17 11.71
CA LEU A 106 -6.72 -4.07 13.04
C LEU A 106 -6.74 -2.62 13.54
N GLU A 107 -5.66 -1.87 13.31
CA GLU A 107 -5.59 -0.47 13.69
C GLU A 107 -6.60 0.39 12.91
N ILE A 108 -6.72 0.18 11.60
CA ILE A 108 -7.71 0.87 10.75
C ILE A 108 -9.13 0.53 11.21
N CYS A 109 -9.44 -0.74 11.47
CA CYS A 109 -10.76 -1.16 11.95
C CYS A 109 -11.08 -0.55 13.31
N ARG A 110 -10.11 -0.52 14.25
CA ARG A 110 -10.28 0.09 15.56
C ARG A 110 -10.59 1.58 15.45
N ARG A 111 -9.82 2.33 14.66
CA ARG A 111 -10.04 3.77 14.43
C ARG A 111 -11.38 4.05 13.75
N ALA A 112 -11.74 3.24 12.76
CA ALA A 112 -12.99 3.40 11.99
C ALA A 112 -14.22 2.77 12.66
N LYS A 113 -14.06 2.14 13.85
CA LYS A 113 -15.10 1.37 14.55
C LYS A 113 -15.78 0.33 13.65
N LYS A 114 -15.00 -0.27 12.75
CA LYS A 114 -15.44 -1.36 11.88
C LYS A 114 -15.29 -2.70 12.57
N LYS A 115 -16.21 -3.62 12.24
CA LYS A 115 -16.08 -5.02 12.67
C LYS A 115 -14.83 -5.63 12.06
N ILE A 116 -14.01 -6.26 12.89
CA ILE A 116 -12.84 -7.01 12.46
C ILE A 116 -13.32 -8.33 11.86
N VAL A 117 -12.86 -8.63 10.64
CA VAL A 117 -13.11 -9.89 9.94
C VAL A 117 -11.74 -10.52 9.64
N LEU A 118 -11.27 -11.37 10.54
CA LEU A 118 -10.00 -12.08 10.40
C LEU A 118 -10.20 -13.52 10.83
N PRO A 119 -10.23 -14.48 9.88
CA PRO A 119 -10.38 -15.90 10.17
C PRO A 119 -9.28 -16.41 11.09
N GLU A 120 -9.62 -17.38 11.96
CA GLU A 120 -8.69 -17.92 12.96
C GLU A 120 -7.57 -18.75 12.34
N ASP A 121 -7.86 -19.44 11.24
CA ASP A 121 -6.94 -20.33 10.52
C ASP A 121 -5.74 -19.61 9.88
N ILE A 122 -5.87 -18.30 9.67
CA ILE A 122 -4.83 -17.47 9.06
C ILE A 122 -4.38 -16.30 9.96
N ARG A 123 -4.83 -16.31 11.20
CA ARG A 123 -4.53 -15.24 12.15
C ARG A 123 -3.10 -15.33 12.67
N LEU A 124 -2.32 -14.28 12.44
CA LEU A 124 -0.93 -14.14 12.86
C LEU A 124 -0.78 -13.20 14.07
N VAL A 125 -1.86 -12.48 14.44
CA VAL A 125 -1.85 -11.46 15.49
C VAL A 125 -2.95 -11.72 16.52
N GLU A 126 -2.71 -11.31 17.76
CA GLU A 126 -3.73 -11.36 18.79
C GLU A 126 -4.71 -10.20 18.64
N ILE A 127 -6.00 -10.51 18.62
CA ILE A 127 -7.05 -9.51 18.69
C ILE A 127 -7.28 -9.22 20.16
N GLN A 128 -6.70 -8.14 20.67
CA GLN A 128 -7.07 -7.64 21.97
C GLN A 128 -8.44 -6.99 21.85
N ASP A 129 -9.44 -7.61 22.43
CA ASP A 129 -10.74 -6.98 22.66
C ASP A 129 -10.47 -5.73 23.52
N ALA A 130 -10.69 -4.56 22.92
CA ALA A 130 -10.50 -3.31 23.64
C ALA A 130 -11.44 -3.29 24.85
N PRO A 131 -10.96 -3.00 26.08
CA PRO A 131 -11.85 -2.71 27.19
C PRO A 131 -12.71 -1.52 26.81
N SER A 132 -14.03 -1.70 26.91
CA SER A 132 -15.02 -0.63 26.76
C SER A 132 -14.71 0.46 27.78
N GLY A 133 -14.15 1.57 27.34
CA GLY A 133 -13.97 2.76 28.16
C GLY A 133 -12.52 3.20 28.32
N MET A 134 -12.02 3.91 27.32
CA MET A 134 -11.03 4.96 27.53
C MET A 134 -11.21 6.01 26.44
N ASP A 135 -11.37 7.24 26.88
CA ASP A 135 -11.56 8.43 26.09
C ASP A 135 -10.58 8.53 24.93
N SER A 136 -11.12 8.57 23.74
CA SER A 136 -10.38 8.89 22.52
C SER A 136 -9.99 10.36 22.59
N ALA A 137 -8.70 10.63 22.66
CA ALA A 137 -8.18 11.94 22.31
C ALA A 137 -8.70 12.32 20.90
N PRO A 138 -9.20 13.55 20.69
CA PRO A 138 -9.71 13.97 19.41
C PRO A 138 -8.59 13.86 18.35
N LEU A 139 -8.93 13.24 17.22
CA LEU A 139 -8.09 13.22 16.04
C LEU A 139 -7.61 14.65 15.73
N PRO A 140 -6.33 14.88 15.44
CA PRO A 140 -5.92 16.13 14.84
C PRO A 140 -6.76 16.35 13.59
N ALA A 141 -7.38 17.52 13.49
CA ALA A 141 -8.18 17.91 12.32
C ALA A 141 -7.36 17.69 11.05
N PRO A 142 -7.98 17.23 9.94
CA PRO A 142 -7.27 17.14 8.67
C PRO A 142 -6.65 18.50 8.39
N LEU A 143 -5.36 18.50 8.09
CA LEU A 143 -4.65 19.70 7.67
C LEU A 143 -5.46 20.33 6.52
N PRO A 144 -5.78 21.63 6.57
CA PRO A 144 -6.50 22.27 5.50
C PRO A 144 -5.71 22.06 4.20
N LEU A 145 -6.35 21.43 3.24
CA LEU A 145 -5.88 21.40 1.87
C LEU A 145 -5.62 22.85 1.50
N PHE A 146 -4.39 23.18 1.13
CA PHE A 146 -3.91 24.49 0.70
C PHE A 146 -5.04 25.45 0.34
N SER A 147 -5.55 26.19 1.31
CA SER A 147 -6.25 27.44 1.02
C SER A 147 -5.14 28.43 0.71
N GLY A 148 -5.03 28.79 -0.57
CA GLY A 148 -4.10 29.83 -1.00
C GLY A 148 -4.26 31.05 -0.11
N GLN A 149 -3.28 31.35 0.70
CA GLN A 149 -3.18 32.65 1.32
C GLN A 149 -2.94 33.63 0.17
N GLU A 150 -3.96 34.39 -0.15
CA GLU A 150 -3.78 35.63 -0.89
C GLU A 150 -2.84 36.51 -0.06
N ILE A 151 -1.61 36.61 -0.51
CA ILE A 151 -0.68 37.63 -0.02
C ILE A 151 -1.15 38.94 -0.66
N GLU A 152 -1.87 39.73 0.11
CA GLU A 152 -2.11 41.11 -0.27
C GLU A 152 -0.77 41.87 -0.31
N THR A 153 -0.15 41.90 -1.47
CA THR A 153 0.90 42.87 -1.74
C THR A 153 0.26 44.19 -2.06
N LYS A 154 0.37 45.12 -1.14
CA LYS A 154 0.13 46.58 -1.41
C LYS A 154 1.15 47.03 -2.44
N THR A 155 0.88 46.83 -3.70
CA THR A 155 1.29 47.68 -4.84
C THR A 155 0.89 46.95 -6.12
N GLY A 156 -0.03 47.55 -6.83
CA GLY A 156 -0.53 47.03 -8.11
C GLY A 156 0.52 47.03 -9.19
N LYS A 157 0.83 45.86 -9.67
CA LYS A 157 1.15 45.53 -11.08
C LYS A 157 1.33 44.02 -11.21
N THR A 158 0.38 43.39 -11.84
CA THR A 158 0.47 42.01 -12.30
C THR A 158 1.42 41.98 -13.49
N VAL A 159 2.56 41.30 -13.35
CA VAL A 159 3.44 40.98 -14.48
C VAL A 159 3.55 39.45 -14.58
N TYR A 160 2.82 38.89 -15.53
CA TYR A 160 3.05 37.53 -15.97
C TYR A 160 4.31 37.52 -16.86
N GLY A 161 5.41 37.03 -16.34
CA GLY A 161 6.63 36.79 -17.11
C GLY A 161 6.68 35.34 -17.59
N SER A 162 6.46 35.13 -18.88
CA SER A 162 6.79 33.84 -19.52
C SER A 162 8.29 33.73 -19.72
N PRO A 163 8.90 32.56 -19.48
CA PRO A 163 10.32 32.39 -19.78
C PRO A 163 10.54 32.34 -21.30
N LYS A 164 11.35 33.23 -21.82
CA LYS A 164 11.80 33.24 -23.21
C LYS A 164 12.88 32.16 -23.37
N LEU A 165 12.65 31.23 -24.29
CA LEU A 165 13.71 30.37 -24.82
C LEU A 165 14.73 31.23 -25.58
N ASP A 166 15.95 31.18 -25.13
CA ASP A 166 17.10 31.82 -25.80
C ASP A 166 17.64 30.86 -26.86
N THR A 167 17.37 31.19 -28.13
CA THR A 167 17.97 30.49 -29.28
C THR A 167 19.29 31.16 -29.62
N GLY A 168 20.39 30.63 -29.06
CA GLY A 168 21.73 31.02 -29.44
C GLY A 168 22.03 30.65 -30.89
N LYS A 169 22.16 31.63 -31.76
CA LYS A 169 22.75 31.50 -33.08
C LYS A 169 24.23 31.31 -32.95
N GLN A 170 24.76 30.20 -33.46
CA GLN A 170 26.17 30.09 -33.85
C GLN A 170 26.33 30.69 -35.23
N THR A 171 27.25 31.64 -35.34
CA THR A 171 27.81 32.09 -36.61
C THR A 171 29.34 31.90 -36.59
N ALA A 172 29.80 31.23 -37.64
CA ALA A 172 31.13 31.18 -38.21
C ALA A 172 32.31 30.77 -37.30
#